data_2447276cb55c570cd21619e17fe4d7f0
#
_entry.id   2447276cb55c570cd21619e17fe4d7f0
#
_cell.length_a   1.000
_cell.length_b   1.000
_cell.length_c   1.000
_cell.angle_alpha   90.00
_cell.angle_beta   90.00
_cell.angle_gamma   90.00
#
_symmetry.space_group_name_H-M   'P 1'
#
loop_
_entity.id
_entity.type
_entity.pdbx_description
1 polymer ?
#
loop_
_entity_poly.entity_id
_entity_poly.type
_entity_poly.pdbx_seq_one_letter_code
_entity_poly.pdbx_strand_id
1 'polypeptide(L)'
;MNSKQIVADVMNLRGWSQKKLAEKLGYATPTGVANRLNGKSTKDLNVSTLVEFLSLMECEVVVRSTTKDKQEWKITLDEKES
;
A
#
# COMPACT_ATOMS: atom_id res chain seq x y z
N MET A 1 -1.96 12.74 4.72
CA MET A 1 -2.78 11.74 3.97
C MET A 1 -2.80 10.45 4.73
N ASN A 2 -3.93 9.76 4.67
CA ASN A 2 -3.97 8.43 5.27
C ASN A 2 -3.53 7.38 4.26
N SER A 3 -3.40 6.14 4.71
CA SER A 3 -2.86 5.09 3.85
C SER A 3 -3.74 4.81 2.64
N LYS A 4 -5.07 4.89 2.80
CA LYS A 4 -5.97 4.65 1.68
C LYS A 4 -5.82 5.73 0.60
N GLN A 5 -5.61 6.97 1.01
CA GLN A 5 -5.40 8.05 0.06
C GLN A 5 -4.09 7.88 -0.70
N ILE A 6 -3.05 7.42 0.00
CA ILE A 6 -1.76 7.18 -0.65
C ILE A 6 -1.91 6.10 -1.73
N VAL A 7 -2.58 5.00 -1.41
CA VAL A 7 -2.79 3.93 -2.39
C VAL A 7 -3.58 4.46 -3.58
N ALA A 8 -4.65 5.23 -3.33
CA ALA A 8 -5.45 5.77 -4.42
C ALA A 8 -4.64 6.70 -5.31
N ASP A 9 -3.79 7.53 -4.70
CA ASP A 9 -2.94 8.45 -5.47
C ASP A 9 -1.98 7.68 -6.37
N VAL A 10 -1.35 6.63 -5.83
CA VAL A 10 -0.40 5.85 -6.61
C VAL A 10 -1.13 5.10 -7.73
N MET A 11 -2.32 4.58 -7.46
CA MET A 11 -3.11 3.94 -8.50
C MET A 11 -3.40 4.92 -9.65
N ASN A 12 -3.79 6.14 -9.31
CA ASN A 12 -4.02 7.15 -10.33
C ASN A 12 -2.75 7.46 -11.12
N LEU A 13 -1.64 7.59 -10.41
CA LEU A 13 -0.36 7.89 -11.05
C LEU A 13 0.06 6.78 -12.02
N ARG A 14 -0.19 5.53 -11.66
CA ARG A 14 0.18 4.38 -12.49
C ARG A 14 -0.91 4.00 -13.50
N GLY A 15 -2.09 4.62 -13.41
CA GLY A 15 -3.20 4.26 -14.29
C GLY A 15 -3.81 2.90 -13.97
N TRP A 16 -3.77 2.48 -12.71
CA TRP A 16 -4.30 1.19 -12.29
C TRP A 16 -5.73 1.34 -11.79
N SER A 17 -6.57 0.38 -12.15
CA SER A 17 -7.91 0.24 -11.58
C SER A 17 -7.85 -0.71 -10.39
N GLN A 18 -8.93 -0.72 -9.61
CA GLN A 18 -9.04 -1.70 -8.51
C GLN A 18 -9.03 -3.12 -9.04
N LYS A 19 -9.59 -3.33 -10.23
CA LYS A 19 -9.57 -4.65 -10.86
C LYS A 19 -8.13 -5.09 -11.13
N LYS A 20 -7.30 -4.19 -11.66
CA LYS A 20 -5.92 -4.52 -11.94
C LYS A 20 -5.15 -4.82 -10.66
N LEU A 21 -5.36 -4.03 -9.62
CA LEU A 21 -4.70 -4.29 -8.34
C LEU A 21 -5.13 -5.64 -7.78
N ALA A 22 -6.42 -5.96 -7.85
CA ALA A 22 -6.91 -7.25 -7.37
C ALA A 22 -6.27 -8.41 -8.14
N GLU A 23 -6.14 -8.26 -9.45
CA GLU A 23 -5.49 -9.30 -10.27
C GLU A 23 -4.06 -9.52 -9.84
N LYS A 24 -3.33 -8.44 -9.57
CA LYS A 24 -1.93 -8.56 -9.17
C LYS A 24 -1.80 -9.15 -7.77
N LEU A 25 -2.77 -8.92 -6.91
CA LEU A 25 -2.79 -9.50 -5.57
C LEU A 25 -3.23 -10.97 -5.57
N GLY A 26 -3.78 -11.45 -6.68
CA GLY A 26 -4.28 -12.82 -6.74
C GLY A 26 -5.70 -12.98 -6.22
N TYR A 27 -6.45 -11.90 -6.08
CA TYR A 27 -7.83 -11.98 -5.65
C TYR A 27 -8.71 -12.41 -6.81
N ALA A 28 -9.73 -13.22 -6.51
CA ALA A 28 -10.64 -13.68 -7.54
C ALA A 28 -11.51 -12.57 -8.12
N THR A 29 -11.81 -11.54 -7.32
CA THR A 29 -12.63 -10.42 -7.75
C THR A 29 -12.05 -9.13 -7.18
N PRO A 30 -12.42 -7.96 -7.73
CA PRO A 30 -11.96 -6.69 -7.16
C PRO A 30 -12.61 -6.32 -5.83
N THR A 31 -13.58 -7.10 -5.36
CA THR A 31 -14.30 -6.81 -4.13
C THR A 31 -13.37 -6.69 -2.93
N GLY A 32 -12.36 -7.55 -2.85
CA GLY A 32 -11.40 -7.50 -1.75
C GLY A 32 -10.65 -6.19 -1.67
N VAL A 33 -10.24 -5.67 -2.82
CA VAL A 33 -9.57 -4.37 -2.88
C VAL A 33 -10.56 -3.25 -2.56
N ALA A 34 -11.76 -3.30 -3.15
CA ALA A 34 -12.77 -2.28 -2.92
C ALA A 34 -13.13 -2.18 -1.44
N ASN A 35 -13.27 -3.33 -0.77
CA ASN A 35 -13.60 -3.33 0.64
C ASN A 35 -12.50 -2.70 1.48
N ARG A 36 -11.25 -2.91 1.12
CA ARG A 36 -10.13 -2.34 1.86
C ARG A 36 -9.98 -0.84 1.62
N LEU A 37 -10.29 -0.37 0.42
CA LEU A 37 -10.09 1.03 0.06
C LEU A 37 -11.33 1.88 0.25
N ASN A 38 -12.51 1.32 -0.01
CA ASN A 38 -13.77 2.07 -0.04
C ASN A 38 -14.75 1.62 1.02
N GLY A 39 -14.37 0.69 1.88
CA GLY A 39 -15.28 0.18 2.90
C GLY A 39 -15.69 1.26 3.89
N LYS A 40 -16.78 0.99 4.60
CA LYS A 40 -17.27 1.95 5.59
C LYS A 40 -16.38 2.06 6.81
N SER A 41 -15.40 1.18 6.94
CA SER A 41 -14.45 1.26 8.04
C SER A 41 -13.68 2.56 7.97
N THR A 42 -13.52 3.21 9.10
CA THR A 42 -12.71 4.42 9.20
C THR A 42 -11.25 4.10 9.43
N LYS A 43 -10.91 2.83 9.60
CA LYS A 43 -9.53 2.45 9.88
C LYS A 43 -8.69 2.51 8.62
N ASP A 44 -7.46 2.95 8.79
CA ASP A 44 -6.49 2.90 7.72
C ASP A 44 -6.08 1.44 7.43
N LEU A 45 -5.45 1.26 6.30
CA LEU A 45 -4.80 -0.02 6.00
C LEU A 45 -3.70 -0.27 7.02
N ASN A 46 -3.53 -1.53 7.41
CA ASN A 46 -2.38 -1.83 8.27
C ASN A 46 -1.09 -1.74 7.45
N VAL A 47 0.04 -1.72 8.15
CA VAL A 47 1.32 -1.49 7.48
C VAL A 47 1.62 -2.58 6.47
N SER A 48 1.35 -3.85 6.80
CA SER A 48 1.63 -4.94 5.88
C SER A 48 0.83 -4.80 4.59
N THR A 49 -0.45 -4.47 4.70
CA THR A 49 -1.29 -4.29 3.52
C THR A 49 -0.83 -3.10 2.69
N LEU A 50 -0.47 -2.00 3.35
CA LEU A 50 0.02 -0.82 2.65
C LEU A 50 1.28 -1.14 1.87
N VAL A 51 2.23 -1.82 2.51
CA VAL A 51 3.48 -2.17 1.85
C VAL A 51 3.22 -3.11 0.68
N GLU A 52 2.33 -4.09 0.86
CA GLU A 52 1.99 -5.03 -0.21
C GLU A 52 1.43 -4.31 -1.42
N PHE A 53 0.45 -3.43 -1.21
CA PHE A 53 -0.18 -2.72 -2.31
C PHE A 53 0.82 -1.83 -3.04
N LEU A 54 1.61 -1.07 -2.29
CA LEU A 54 2.55 -0.14 -2.89
C LEU A 54 3.70 -0.84 -3.58
N SER A 55 4.16 -1.97 -3.03
CA SER A 55 5.24 -2.74 -3.67
C SER A 55 4.84 -3.25 -5.04
N LEU A 56 3.59 -3.67 -5.20
CA LEU A 56 3.11 -4.13 -6.50
C LEU A 56 3.11 -3.01 -7.53
N MET A 57 2.97 -1.77 -7.09
CA MET A 57 2.97 -0.61 -7.97
C MET A 57 4.34 0.05 -8.04
N GLU A 58 5.38 -0.68 -7.66
CA GLU A 58 6.77 -0.23 -7.74
C GLU A 58 7.06 0.97 -6.86
N CYS A 59 6.41 1.01 -5.69
CA CYS A 59 6.65 2.02 -4.69
C CYS A 59 7.16 1.36 -3.42
N GLU A 60 7.87 2.10 -2.62
CA GLU A 60 8.35 1.60 -1.33
C GLU A 60 7.87 2.50 -0.21
N VAL A 61 7.83 1.95 0.99
CA VAL A 61 7.43 2.70 2.18
C VAL A 61 8.69 2.97 3.00
N VAL A 62 8.92 4.23 3.27
CA VAL A 62 10.11 4.68 3.98
C VAL A 62 9.68 5.45 5.22
N VAL A 63 10.28 5.12 6.35
CA VAL A 63 10.14 5.89 7.57
C VAL A 63 11.33 6.82 7.66
N ARG A 64 11.06 8.11 7.77
CA ARG A 64 12.12 9.12 7.80
C ARG A 64 12.11 9.84 9.12
N SER A 65 13.27 9.90 9.74
CA SER A 65 13.43 10.72 10.93
C SER A 65 13.40 12.20 10.54
N THR A 66 12.68 13.00 11.31
CA THR A 66 12.64 14.44 11.09
C THR A 66 13.59 15.18 12.03
N THR A 67 14.37 14.45 12.82
CA THR A 67 15.37 15.07 13.69
C THR A 67 16.68 15.25 12.95
N LYS A 68 17.71 15.68 13.68
CA LYS A 68 18.99 16.02 13.07
C LYS A 68 19.68 14.84 12.40
N ASP A 69 19.44 13.63 12.88
CA ASP A 69 20.09 12.47 12.31
C ASP A 69 19.61 12.13 10.90
N LYS A 70 18.39 12.51 10.57
CA LYS A 70 17.82 12.37 9.22
C LYS A 70 17.93 10.96 8.67
N GLN A 71 17.85 9.97 9.55
CA GLN A 71 17.92 8.58 9.13
C GLN A 71 16.63 8.15 8.47
N GLU A 72 16.74 7.12 7.65
CA GLU A 72 15.59 6.54 6.96
C GLU A 72 15.65 5.03 7.08
N TRP A 73 14.48 4.43 7.17
CA TRP A 73 14.33 2.97 7.20
C TRP A 73 13.30 2.59 6.17
N LYS A 74 13.61 1.58 5.38
CA LYS A 74 12.67 1.07 4.37
C LYS A 74 11.87 -0.08 4.97
N ILE A 75 10.57 -0.06 4.80
CA ILE A 75 9.70 -1.16 5.23
C ILE A 75 9.54 -2.12 4.08
N THR A 76 9.88 -3.38 4.29
CA THR A 76 9.73 -4.42 3.27
C THR A 76 8.85 -5.54 3.81
N LEU A 77 8.23 -6.22 2.89
CA LEU A 77 7.54 -7.46 3.25
C LEU A 77 8.59 -8.56 3.26
N ASP A 78 8.93 -9.14 4.22
CA ASP A 78 9.89 -10.04 4.14
C ASP A 78 9.80 -11.31 4.55
N GLU A 79 10.13 -11.29 4.24
CA GLU A 79 10.32 -12.07 4.44
C GLU A 79 11.04 -12.81 5.08
N LYS A 80 11.38 -13.03 5.31
CA LYS A 80 11.94 -13.71 5.88
C LYS A 80 12.92 -13.66 6.24
N GLU A 81 13.20 -13.50 6.43
CA GLU A 81 13.98 -13.59 6.72
C GLU A 81 14.40 -14.27 6.97
N SER A 82 14.61 -14.47 6.97
CA SER A 82 14.89 -15.10 7.18
C SER A 82 15.20 -15.41 7.33
#